data_b678c6b5c9c3e96ae87e2919ead6ec93
#
_entry.id   b678c6b5c9c3e96ae87e2919ead6ec93
#
_cell.length_a   1.000
_cell.length_b   1.000
_cell.length_c   1.000
_cell.angle_alpha   90.00
_cell.angle_beta   90.00
_cell.angle_gamma   90.00
#
_symmetry.space_group_name_H-M   'P 1'
#
loop_
_entity.id
_entity.type
_entity.pdbx_description
1 polymer ?
#
loop_
_entity_poly.entity_id
_entity_poly.type
_entity_poly.pdbx_seq_one_letter_code
_entity_poly.pdbx_strand_id
1 'polypeptide(L)' 'MDQQRDREQLERRLEQCRRLSGAASDPTTSMRFAKLIEELEHSLREAE' A
#
# COMPACT_ATOMS: atom_id res chain seq x y z
N MET A 1 11.44 9.99 17.37
CA MET A 1 10.84 9.04 16.47
C MET A 1 9.49 9.50 16.02
N ASP A 2 9.34 9.60 14.76
CA ASP A 2 8.19 10.26 14.18
C ASP A 2 7.22 9.25 13.63
N GLN A 3 6.23 8.86 14.42
CA GLN A 3 5.21 7.93 14.00
C GLN A 3 4.41 8.49 12.83
N GLN A 4 4.28 9.81 12.79
CA GLN A 4 3.57 10.46 11.70
C GLN A 4 4.28 10.30 10.37
N ARG A 5 5.62 10.37 10.38
CA ARG A 5 6.40 10.18 9.17
C ARG A 5 6.24 8.77 8.62
N ASP A 6 6.30 7.78 9.52
CA ASP A 6 6.14 6.40 9.11
C ASP A 6 4.76 6.17 8.51
N ARG A 7 3.76 6.76 9.14
CA ARG A 7 2.38 6.66 8.66
C ARG A 7 2.22 7.33 7.30
N GLU A 8 2.82 8.51 7.13
CA GLU A 8 2.76 9.21 5.86
C GLU A 8 3.42 8.42 4.74
N GLN A 9 4.56 7.80 5.03
CA GLN A 9 5.24 6.98 4.05
C GLN A 9 4.40 5.77 3.66
N LEU A 10 3.75 5.14 4.63
CA LEU A 10 2.88 4.02 4.35
C LEU A 10 1.69 4.44 3.50
N GLU A 11 1.11 5.59 3.82
CA GLU A 11 -0.02 6.11 3.05
C GLU A 11 0.38 6.42 1.62
N ARG A 12 1.56 6.99 1.41
CA ARG A 12 2.06 7.28 0.07
C ARG A 12 2.30 6.00 -0.72
N ARG A 13 2.88 4.99 -0.07
CA ARG A 13 3.09 3.71 -0.71
C ARG A 13 1.77 3.05 -1.09
N LEU A 14 0.82 3.13 -0.18
CA LEU A 14 -0.50 2.57 -0.43
C LEU A 14 -1.15 3.23 -1.64
N GLU A 15 -1.10 4.54 -1.71
CA GLU A 15 -1.65 5.28 -2.82
C GLU A 15 -0.96 4.91 -4.14
N GLN A 16 0.36 4.82 -4.11
CA GLN A 16 1.14 4.44 -5.28
C GLN A 16 0.79 3.04 -5.74
N CYS A 17 0.65 2.11 -4.80
CA CYS A 17 0.28 0.74 -5.13
C CYS A 17 -1.10 0.67 -5.74
N ARG A 18 -2.03 1.47 -5.25
CA ARG A 18 -3.38 1.52 -5.81
C ARG A 18 -3.37 2.01 -7.25
N ARG A 19 -2.57 3.03 -7.53
CA ARG A 19 -2.43 3.54 -8.90
C ARG A 19 -1.82 2.51 -9.82
N LEU A 20 -0.76 1.86 -9.37
CA LEU A 20 -0.09 0.85 -10.16
C LEU A 20 -0.99 -0.37 -10.39
N SER A 21 -1.76 -0.72 -9.38
CA SER A 21 -2.72 -1.82 -9.51
C SER A 21 -3.78 -1.52 -10.57
N GLY A 22 -4.25 -0.29 -10.60
CA GLY A 22 -5.21 0.13 -11.61
C GLY A 22 -4.64 0.16 -13.01
N ALA A 23 -3.33 0.40 -13.12
CA ALA A 23 -2.65 0.44 -14.41
C ALA A 23 -2.14 -0.94 -14.86
N ALA A 24 -2.16 -1.92 -13.96
CA ALA A 24 -1.67 -3.26 -14.28
C ALA A 24 -2.62 -3.95 -15.25
N SER A 25 -2.07 -4.42 -16.38
CA SER A 25 -2.83 -5.10 -17.40
C SER A 25 -2.80 -6.61 -17.25
N ASP A 26 -2.06 -7.09 -16.28
CA ASP A 26 -1.73 -8.48 -16.09
C ASP A 26 -2.33 -8.95 -14.74
N PRO A 27 -3.12 -10.04 -14.72
CA PRO A 27 -3.77 -10.48 -13.49
C PRO A 27 -2.80 -10.87 -12.38
N THR A 28 -1.66 -11.44 -12.74
CA THR A 28 -0.66 -11.82 -11.73
C THR A 28 -0.11 -10.59 -11.02
N THR A 29 0.23 -9.56 -11.76
CA THR A 29 0.73 -8.32 -11.20
C THR A 29 -0.35 -7.63 -10.37
N SER A 30 -1.59 -7.66 -10.85
CA SER A 30 -2.70 -7.07 -10.14
C SER A 30 -2.92 -7.76 -8.79
N MET A 31 -2.81 -9.07 -8.76
CA MET A 31 -2.95 -9.83 -7.51
C MET A 31 -1.83 -9.50 -6.52
N ARG A 32 -0.62 -9.34 -7.02
CA ARG A 32 0.52 -8.97 -6.18
C ARG A 32 0.33 -7.60 -5.54
N PHE A 33 -0.16 -6.65 -6.33
CA PHE A 33 -0.44 -5.32 -5.80
C PHE A 33 -1.58 -5.34 -4.79
N ALA A 34 -2.60 -6.13 -5.04
CA ALA A 34 -3.71 -6.27 -4.11
C ALA A 34 -3.22 -6.78 -2.76
N LYS A 35 -2.32 -7.74 -2.79
CA LYS A 35 -1.76 -8.29 -1.57
C LYS A 35 -0.90 -7.26 -0.83
N LEU A 36 -0.10 -6.50 -1.57
CA LEU A 36 0.70 -5.42 -0.99
C LEU A 36 -0.18 -4.36 -0.35
N ILE A 37 -1.27 -4.01 -1.01
CA ILE A 37 -2.22 -3.04 -0.48
C ILE A 37 -2.80 -3.53 0.84
N GLU A 38 -3.18 -4.80 0.91
CA GLU A 38 -3.69 -5.37 2.16
C GLU A 38 -2.66 -5.29 3.28
N GLU A 39 -1.41 -5.63 2.98
CA GLU A 39 -0.35 -5.57 3.98
C GLU A 39 -0.09 -4.15 4.46
N LEU A 40 -0.11 -3.20 3.55
CA LEU A 40 0.09 -1.80 3.90
C LEU A 40 -1.06 -1.27 4.75
N GLU A 41 -2.29 -1.63 4.39
CA GLU A 41 -3.45 -1.24 5.17
C GLU A 41 -3.40 -1.83 6.58
N HIS A 42 -2.97 -3.08 6.68
CA HIS A 42 -2.83 -3.74 7.97
C HIS A 42 -1.78 -3.04 8.83
N SER A 43 -0.64 -2.68 8.22
CA SER A 43 0.41 -1.95 8.92
C SER A 43 -0.08 -0.60 9.42
N LEU A 44 -0.87 0.09 8.60
CA LEU A 44 -1.45 1.38 9.00
C LEU A 44 -2.37 1.25 10.20
N ARG A 45 -3.16 0.19 10.23
CA ARG A 45 -4.06 -0.05 11.36
C ARG A 45 -3.27 -0.33 12.63
N GLU A 46 -2.21 -1.09 12.53
CA GLU A 46 -1.39 -1.40 13.69
C GLU A 46 -0.63 -0.18 14.20
N ALA A 47 -0.32 0.75 13.33
CA ALA A 47 0.38 1.96 13.70
C ALA A 47 -0.49 2.94 14.49
N GLU A 48 -1.80 2.78 14.45
CA GLU A 48 -2.71 3.56 15.26
C GLU A 48 -2.71 3.03 16.69
#